data_fb3bcc4d9026268d2cbaaf1585e22a54
#
_entry.id   fb3bcc4d9026268d2cbaaf1585e22a54
#
_cell.length_a   1.000
_cell.length_b   1.000
_cell.length_c   1.000
_cell.angle_alpha   90.00
_cell.angle_beta   90.00
_cell.angle_gamma   90.00
#
_symmetry.space_group_name_H-M   'P 1'
#
loop_
_entity.id
_entity.type
_entity.pdbx_description
1 polymer ?
#
loop_
_entity_poly.entity_id
_entity_poly.type
_entity_poly.pdbx_seq_one_letter_code
_entity_poly.pdbx_strand_id
1 'polypeptide(L)'
;MSDFVALTECHLLNPAAITEAIGYYPETERWWKSVGGVLRAWSGPNPLLGEPPLAKTLMRHMEAADVDVCFCLREGMMDVTGGSFPLSTNQFLLQQIAPYPGRMYLEAMVGPILRRGVEHAIWELEHLVTNHDARLCKVYQPEDLAPLDDKRMWPFYEKACELDIPLTVHTGMSYVCPQPSYHTHPDTLDRVLLDFPDLKIIAYHMGWPHTEELIGLAGKHQNLYLSMSGIVGWYQRSPYRGYHAIGTALQWVEPTKIVLGLDVPIPETKRIVDWVRNLKMPEELQENYGYPEITDEIRAGILGLNLARLTKIEPKKADSVKVE
;
A
#
# COMPACT_ATOMS: atom_id res chain seq x y z
N MET A 1 -24.19 -7.24 10.98
CA MET A 1 -22.88 -7.86 11.31
C MET A 1 -21.85 -6.80 10.98
N SER A 2 -20.82 -6.58 11.80
CA SER A 2 -19.75 -5.65 11.45
C SER A 2 -18.96 -6.22 10.26
N ASP A 3 -18.58 -5.36 9.32
CA ASP A 3 -17.86 -5.77 8.12
C ASP A 3 -16.45 -6.28 8.50
N PHE A 4 -15.95 -7.28 7.75
CA PHE A 4 -14.54 -7.65 7.81
C PHE A 4 -13.69 -6.53 7.23
N VAL A 5 -12.67 -6.09 7.97
CA VAL A 5 -11.79 -4.99 7.56
C VAL A 5 -10.34 -5.45 7.48
N ALA A 6 -9.75 -5.31 6.30
CA ALA A 6 -8.35 -5.62 6.05
C ALA A 6 -7.66 -4.44 5.33
N LEU A 7 -6.49 -4.04 5.83
CA LEU A 7 -5.73 -2.90 5.33
C LEU A 7 -4.38 -3.35 4.79
N THR A 8 -4.04 -2.92 3.58
CA THR A 8 -2.68 -3.05 3.03
C THR A 8 -1.86 -1.79 3.28
N GLU A 9 -0.57 -1.84 3.00
CA GLU A 9 0.38 -0.73 3.12
C GLU A 9 0.43 -0.12 4.54
N CYS A 10 0.58 -0.98 5.56
CA CYS A 10 0.74 -0.51 6.93
C CYS A 10 2.24 -0.41 7.28
N HIS A 11 2.82 0.78 7.15
CA HIS A 11 4.24 1.00 7.39
C HIS A 11 4.61 0.89 8.87
N LEU A 12 5.55 -0.01 9.19
CA LEU A 12 6.20 -0.07 10.49
C LEU A 12 7.65 0.41 10.34
N LEU A 13 8.01 1.43 11.10
CA LEU A 13 9.30 2.08 10.99
C LEU A 13 10.12 1.85 12.26
N ASN A 14 11.44 1.72 12.09
CA ASN A 14 12.37 1.66 13.21
C ASN A 14 12.79 3.08 13.65
N PRO A 15 12.31 3.60 14.78
CA PRO A 15 12.58 4.97 15.20
C PRO A 15 14.07 5.24 15.43
N ALA A 16 14.82 4.25 15.87
CA ALA A 16 16.27 4.39 16.10
C ALA A 16 17.00 4.56 14.77
N ALA A 17 16.70 3.75 13.75
CA ALA A 17 17.31 3.86 12.43
C ALA A 17 16.98 5.21 11.75
N ILE A 18 15.75 5.69 11.90
CA ILE A 18 15.34 7.00 11.36
C ILE A 18 16.11 8.13 12.05
N THR A 19 16.20 8.10 13.37
CA THR A 19 16.93 9.14 14.15
C THR A 19 18.39 9.16 13.78
N GLU A 20 19.02 8.01 13.63
CA GLU A 20 20.41 7.89 13.21
C GLU A 20 20.60 8.41 11.79
N ALA A 21 19.76 8.00 10.84
CA ALA A 21 19.83 8.44 9.46
C ALA A 21 19.69 9.96 9.32
N ILE A 22 18.74 10.59 10.01
CA ILE A 22 18.56 12.05 10.00
C ILE A 22 19.80 12.76 10.55
N GLY A 23 20.44 12.21 11.56
CA GLY A 23 21.64 12.81 12.16
C GLY A 23 22.87 12.77 11.27
N TYR A 24 22.97 11.80 10.35
CA TYR A 24 24.18 11.59 9.55
C TYR A 24 24.04 11.99 8.08
N TYR A 25 22.82 11.95 7.51
CA TYR A 25 22.60 12.12 6.07
C TYR A 25 21.68 13.30 5.77
N PRO A 26 22.20 14.41 5.19
CA PRO A 26 21.39 15.58 4.85
C PRO A 26 20.21 15.26 3.91
N GLU A 27 20.38 14.27 3.03
CA GLU A 27 19.34 13.79 2.12
C GLU A 27 18.17 13.14 2.88
N THR A 28 18.46 12.42 3.95
CA THR A 28 17.42 11.84 4.84
C THR A 28 16.62 12.94 5.54
N GLU A 29 17.29 14.00 6.00
CA GLU A 29 16.61 15.16 6.58
C GLU A 29 15.72 15.87 5.54
N ARG A 30 16.19 16.00 4.31
CA ARG A 30 15.41 16.57 3.20
C ARG A 30 14.19 15.73 2.88
N TRP A 31 14.35 14.42 2.77
CA TRP A 31 13.26 13.48 2.58
C TRP A 31 12.22 13.59 3.71
N TRP A 32 12.67 13.55 4.96
CA TRP A 32 11.81 13.64 6.14
C TRP A 32 10.98 14.93 6.15
N LYS A 33 11.61 16.06 5.80
CA LYS A 33 10.91 17.35 5.66
C LYS A 33 9.88 17.32 4.53
N SER A 34 10.21 16.70 3.39
CA SER A 34 9.32 16.56 2.24
C SER A 34 8.10 15.72 2.59
N VAL A 35 8.30 14.51 3.07
CA VAL A 35 7.23 13.59 3.49
C VAL A 35 6.38 14.20 4.59
N GLY A 36 7.00 14.81 5.61
CA GLY A 36 6.29 15.50 6.69
C GLY A 36 5.43 16.65 6.20
N GLY A 37 5.83 17.35 5.12
CA GLY A 37 5.05 18.39 4.46
C GLY A 37 3.78 17.83 3.81
N VAL A 38 3.89 16.73 3.08
CA VAL A 38 2.77 16.05 2.44
C VAL A 38 1.82 15.47 3.46
N LEU A 39 2.32 14.79 4.47
CA LEU A 39 1.50 14.22 5.53
C LEU A 39 0.72 15.28 6.29
N ARG A 40 1.29 16.46 6.55
CA ARG A 40 0.55 17.59 7.11
C ARG A 40 -0.58 18.06 6.21
N ALA A 41 -0.37 18.10 4.91
CA ALA A 41 -1.41 18.47 3.96
C ALA A 41 -2.56 17.45 3.91
N TRP A 42 -2.26 16.18 4.11
CA TRP A 42 -3.26 15.10 4.04
C TRP A 42 -3.93 14.81 5.39
N SER A 43 -3.16 14.79 6.45
CA SER A 43 -3.61 14.27 7.76
C SER A 43 -3.68 15.33 8.87
N GLY A 44 -3.19 16.56 8.64
CA GLY A 44 -3.05 17.59 9.67
C GLY A 44 -1.70 17.52 10.37
N PRO A 45 -1.61 17.53 11.70
CA PRO A 45 -0.34 17.44 12.40
C PRO A 45 0.45 16.21 11.92
N ASN A 46 1.77 16.38 11.72
CA ASN A 46 2.61 15.30 11.20
C ASN A 46 2.50 14.04 12.09
N PRO A 47 1.89 12.96 11.62
CA PRO A 47 1.67 11.76 12.43
C PRO A 47 2.97 11.04 12.82
N LEU A 48 4.07 11.33 12.11
CA LEU A 48 5.39 10.76 12.41
C LEU A 48 6.08 11.46 13.59
N LEU A 49 5.58 12.61 14.03
CA LEU A 49 6.08 13.34 15.22
C LEU A 49 5.40 12.90 16.52
N GLY A 50 4.40 12.02 16.43
CA GLY A 50 3.68 11.47 17.57
C GLY A 50 4.27 10.15 18.07
N GLU A 51 3.40 9.18 18.26
CA GLU A 51 3.81 7.83 18.66
C GLU A 51 4.59 7.12 17.55
N PRO A 52 5.62 6.33 17.92
CA PRO A 52 6.37 5.56 16.94
C PRO A 52 5.44 4.61 16.14
N PRO A 53 5.61 4.50 14.81
CA PRO A 53 4.82 3.59 13.99
C PRO A 53 5.30 2.13 14.16
N LEU A 54 5.03 1.57 15.34
CA LEU A 54 5.32 0.20 15.74
C LEU A 54 4.04 -0.65 15.71
N ALA A 55 4.18 -1.98 15.68
CA ALA A 55 3.03 -2.88 15.66
C ALA A 55 2.11 -2.69 16.88
N LYS A 56 2.64 -2.39 18.05
CA LYS A 56 1.84 -2.07 19.24
C LYS A 56 0.96 -0.82 19.04
N THR A 57 1.50 0.23 18.44
CA THR A 57 0.77 1.44 18.09
C THR A 57 -0.31 1.13 17.05
N LEU A 58 0.06 0.42 15.98
CA LEU A 58 -0.90 0.00 14.95
C LEU A 58 -2.04 -0.83 15.55
N MET A 59 -1.75 -1.80 16.42
CA MET A 59 -2.78 -2.65 17.05
C MET A 59 -3.80 -1.81 17.84
N ARG A 60 -3.38 -0.82 18.61
CA ARG A 60 -4.33 0.07 19.31
C ARG A 60 -5.26 0.80 18.35
N HIS A 61 -4.73 1.27 17.23
CA HIS A 61 -5.53 1.94 16.20
C HIS A 61 -6.43 0.97 15.43
N MET A 62 -5.99 -0.28 15.22
CA MET A 62 -6.83 -1.35 14.66
C MET A 62 -8.04 -1.63 15.56
N GLU A 63 -7.81 -1.82 16.87
CA GLU A 63 -8.89 -2.05 17.83
C GLU A 63 -9.88 -0.87 17.86
N ALA A 64 -9.38 0.36 17.90
CA ALA A 64 -10.22 1.56 17.91
C ALA A 64 -11.04 1.74 16.62
N ALA A 65 -10.60 1.15 15.52
CA ALA A 65 -11.24 1.24 14.20
C ALA A 65 -12.02 -0.03 13.80
N ASP A 66 -12.03 -1.06 14.64
CA ASP A 66 -12.61 -2.37 14.33
C ASP A 66 -12.00 -2.97 13.05
N VAL A 67 -10.67 -2.92 12.94
CA VAL A 67 -9.88 -3.52 11.84
C VAL A 67 -9.47 -4.92 12.24
N ASP A 68 -9.72 -5.89 11.38
CA ASP A 68 -9.42 -7.30 11.64
C ASP A 68 -7.98 -7.65 11.28
N VAL A 69 -7.50 -7.21 10.13
CA VAL A 69 -6.18 -7.58 9.59
C VAL A 69 -5.45 -6.38 8.99
N CYS A 70 -4.13 -6.32 9.23
CA CYS A 70 -3.23 -5.41 8.54
C CYS A 70 -2.07 -6.17 7.88
N PHE A 71 -1.69 -5.73 6.67
CA PHE A 71 -0.46 -6.14 6.00
C PHE A 71 0.59 -5.09 6.26
N CYS A 72 1.64 -5.51 6.97
CA CYS A 72 2.69 -4.63 7.46
C CYS A 72 3.93 -4.73 6.59
N LEU A 73 4.45 -3.58 6.16
CA LEU A 73 5.66 -3.51 5.36
C LEU A 73 6.72 -2.64 6.02
N ARG A 74 7.95 -2.90 5.64
CA ARG A 74 9.11 -2.08 6.03
C ARG A 74 9.24 -0.84 5.16
N GLU A 75 10.07 0.07 5.61
CA GLU A 75 10.57 1.16 4.79
C GLU A 75 12.07 0.96 4.54
N GLY A 76 12.42 0.70 3.30
CA GLY A 76 13.80 0.49 2.90
C GLY A 76 14.49 1.81 2.59
N MET A 77 14.13 2.40 1.50
CA MET A 77 14.64 3.69 0.99
C MET A 77 16.16 3.83 1.02
N MET A 78 16.88 2.72 0.82
CA MET A 78 18.35 2.77 0.69
C MET A 78 18.73 3.66 -0.47
N ASP A 79 19.79 4.44 -0.30
CA ASP A 79 20.31 5.41 -1.27
C ASP A 79 19.31 6.53 -1.68
N VAL A 80 18.05 6.39 -1.37
CA VAL A 80 17.04 7.45 -1.58
C VAL A 80 17.21 8.54 -0.52
N THR A 81 17.48 8.12 0.69
CA THR A 81 17.73 9.00 1.84
C THR A 81 19.20 9.37 2.01
N GLY A 82 20.09 8.94 1.10
CA GLY A 82 21.53 9.12 1.21
C GLY A 82 22.21 8.10 2.12
N GLY A 83 21.47 7.23 2.76
CA GLY A 83 21.99 6.18 3.64
C GLY A 83 22.24 4.86 2.90
N SER A 84 23.19 4.09 3.37
CA SER A 84 23.50 2.75 2.86
C SER A 84 22.80 1.62 3.64
N PHE A 85 21.90 1.94 4.53
CA PHE A 85 21.12 0.99 5.32
C PHE A 85 19.61 1.30 5.25
N PRO A 86 18.76 0.29 5.36
CA PRO A 86 17.31 0.49 5.35
C PRO A 86 16.82 1.13 6.65
N LEU A 87 15.78 1.96 6.55
CA LEU A 87 15.11 2.57 7.72
C LEU A 87 14.36 1.54 8.57
N SER A 88 13.99 0.42 7.98
CA SER A 88 13.60 -0.80 8.70
C SER A 88 13.83 -2.04 7.81
N THR A 89 13.81 -3.23 8.41
CA THR A 89 14.09 -4.51 7.72
C THR A 89 12.91 -5.45 7.82
N ASN A 90 12.82 -6.45 6.94
CA ASN A 90 11.83 -7.54 7.07
C ASN A 90 11.96 -8.25 8.42
N GLN A 91 13.18 -8.46 8.91
CA GLN A 91 13.40 -9.06 10.24
C GLN A 91 12.84 -8.20 11.38
N PHE A 92 13.02 -6.88 11.32
CA PHE A 92 12.40 -5.97 12.28
C PHE A 92 10.87 -6.11 12.27
N LEU A 93 10.26 -6.12 11.07
CA LEU A 93 8.82 -6.32 10.95
C LEU A 93 8.35 -7.64 11.54
N LEU A 94 9.02 -8.74 11.20
CA LEU A 94 8.68 -10.07 11.73
C LEU A 94 8.71 -10.09 13.26
N GLN A 95 9.68 -9.43 13.88
CA GLN A 95 9.74 -9.28 15.33
C GLN A 95 8.57 -8.44 15.88
N GLN A 96 8.20 -7.36 15.16
CA GLN A 96 7.11 -6.47 15.57
C GLN A 96 5.74 -7.15 15.46
N ILE A 97 5.48 -7.91 14.40
CA ILE A 97 4.17 -8.53 14.14
C ILE A 97 4.00 -9.89 14.85
N ALA A 98 5.08 -10.53 15.28
CA ALA A 98 5.05 -11.84 15.93
C ALA A 98 4.09 -11.95 17.14
N PRO A 99 3.87 -10.89 17.97
CA PRO A 99 2.90 -10.94 19.06
C PRO A 99 1.42 -10.94 18.60
N TYR A 100 1.14 -10.70 17.31
CA TYR A 100 -0.20 -10.48 16.77
C TYR A 100 -0.56 -11.45 15.64
N PRO A 101 -0.47 -12.77 15.86
CA PRO A 101 -0.75 -13.77 14.83
C PRO A 101 -2.21 -13.68 14.37
N GLY A 102 -2.43 -13.80 13.07
CA GLY A 102 -3.76 -13.68 12.45
C GLY A 102 -4.32 -12.26 12.36
N ARG A 103 -3.65 -11.27 13.00
CA ARG A 103 -4.02 -9.85 12.96
C ARG A 103 -3.08 -9.04 12.07
N MET A 104 -1.82 -9.41 12.03
CA MET A 104 -0.79 -8.76 11.22
C MET A 104 -0.04 -9.78 10.39
N TYR A 105 0.05 -9.53 9.10
CA TYR A 105 0.78 -10.33 8.13
C TYR A 105 1.91 -9.52 7.51
N LEU A 106 2.95 -10.21 7.06
CA LEU A 106 4.04 -9.56 6.36
C LEU A 106 3.62 -9.20 4.92
N GLU A 107 3.75 -7.94 4.57
CA GLU A 107 3.94 -7.47 3.21
C GLU A 107 5.45 -7.35 3.00
N ALA A 108 6.05 -8.30 2.31
CA ALA A 108 7.49 -8.35 2.09
C ALA A 108 7.97 -7.14 1.27
N MET A 109 9.18 -6.68 1.51
CA MET A 109 9.84 -5.69 0.67
C MET A 109 11.29 -6.11 0.49
N VAL A 110 11.62 -6.60 -0.70
CA VAL A 110 12.94 -7.19 -0.99
C VAL A 110 13.83 -6.26 -1.83
N GLY A 111 13.34 -5.05 -2.11
CA GLY A 111 14.10 -4.02 -2.84
C GLY A 111 15.35 -3.51 -2.08
N PRO A 112 16.24 -2.81 -2.78
CA PRO A 112 16.24 -2.59 -4.23
C PRO A 112 16.56 -3.88 -4.99
N ILE A 113 15.73 -4.26 -5.96
CA ILE A 113 15.79 -5.58 -6.62
C ILE A 113 16.96 -5.66 -7.58
N LEU A 114 17.06 -4.70 -8.51
CA LEU A 114 18.10 -4.69 -9.53
C LEU A 114 19.47 -4.32 -8.97
N ARG A 115 19.52 -3.34 -8.09
CA ARG A 115 20.78 -2.83 -7.52
C ARG A 115 21.41 -3.78 -6.51
N ARG A 116 20.59 -4.55 -5.83
CA ARG A 116 21.01 -5.62 -4.92
C ARG A 116 21.35 -6.91 -5.65
N GLY A 117 20.75 -7.12 -6.81
CA GLY A 117 20.82 -8.32 -7.61
C GLY A 117 19.52 -9.12 -7.56
N VAL A 118 18.95 -9.34 -8.73
CA VAL A 118 17.64 -9.99 -8.91
C VAL A 118 17.55 -11.37 -8.25
N GLU A 119 18.63 -12.16 -8.36
CA GLU A 119 18.68 -13.51 -7.74
C GLU A 119 18.60 -13.46 -6.20
N HIS A 120 19.23 -12.47 -5.58
CA HIS A 120 19.16 -12.27 -4.14
C HIS A 120 17.75 -11.82 -3.69
N ALA A 121 17.12 -10.99 -4.48
CA ALA A 121 15.74 -10.54 -4.20
C ALA A 121 14.75 -11.71 -4.35
N ILE A 122 14.93 -12.56 -5.37
CA ILE A 122 14.14 -13.77 -5.59
C ILE A 122 14.31 -14.75 -4.41
N TRP A 123 15.53 -15.00 -4.00
CA TRP A 123 15.81 -15.87 -2.85
C TRP A 123 15.14 -15.37 -1.58
N GLU A 124 15.23 -14.07 -1.29
CA GLU A 124 14.59 -13.49 -0.10
C GLU A 124 13.07 -13.55 -0.20
N LEU A 125 12.49 -13.25 -1.35
CA LEU A 125 11.05 -13.35 -1.57
C LEU A 125 10.55 -14.77 -1.30
N GLU A 126 11.18 -15.78 -1.91
CA GLU A 126 10.82 -17.16 -1.71
C GLU A 126 10.94 -17.59 -0.25
N HIS A 127 12.03 -17.16 0.44
CA HIS A 127 12.23 -17.41 1.86
C HIS A 127 11.12 -16.80 2.72
N LEU A 128 10.74 -15.55 2.47
CA LEU A 128 9.70 -14.85 3.23
C LEU A 128 8.30 -15.42 3.00
N VAL A 129 8.01 -15.84 1.76
CA VAL A 129 6.73 -16.50 1.44
C VAL A 129 6.66 -17.88 2.09
N THR A 130 7.71 -18.68 1.95
CA THR A 130 7.70 -20.10 2.36
C THR A 130 7.80 -20.27 3.87
N ASN A 131 8.60 -19.43 4.55
CA ASN A 131 8.94 -19.64 5.96
C ASN A 131 8.31 -18.62 6.90
N HIS A 132 7.79 -17.50 6.39
CA HIS A 132 7.28 -16.40 7.20
C HIS A 132 5.89 -15.92 6.80
N ASP A 133 5.19 -16.68 5.95
CA ASP A 133 3.81 -16.41 5.55
C ASP A 133 3.60 -15.01 4.97
N ALA A 134 4.58 -14.50 4.21
CA ALA A 134 4.41 -13.25 3.48
C ALA A 134 3.27 -13.40 2.47
N ARG A 135 2.33 -12.47 2.48
CA ARG A 135 1.10 -12.53 1.67
C ARG A 135 1.05 -11.50 0.55
N LEU A 136 1.91 -10.50 0.61
CA LEU A 136 2.10 -9.44 -0.38
C LEU A 136 3.59 -9.16 -0.51
N CYS A 137 4.00 -8.60 -1.64
CA CYS A 137 5.37 -8.11 -1.81
C CYS A 137 5.37 -6.73 -2.47
N LYS A 138 5.92 -5.74 -1.76
CA LYS A 138 6.09 -4.38 -2.27
C LYS A 138 7.30 -4.29 -3.19
N VAL A 139 7.09 -3.71 -4.36
CA VAL A 139 8.12 -3.22 -5.27
C VAL A 139 8.06 -1.68 -5.25
N TYR A 140 9.18 -1.06 -4.95
CA TYR A 140 9.31 0.40 -4.94
C TYR A 140 10.37 0.82 -5.95
N GLN A 141 9.92 1.20 -7.13
CA GLN A 141 10.75 1.47 -8.31
C GLN A 141 11.86 2.51 -8.08
N PRO A 142 11.61 3.59 -7.30
CA PRO A 142 12.67 4.56 -7.03
C PRO A 142 13.90 3.99 -6.35
N GLU A 143 13.80 2.90 -5.57
CA GLU A 143 14.99 2.25 -4.97
C GLU A 143 15.91 1.64 -6.02
N ASP A 144 15.34 1.17 -7.14
CA ASP A 144 16.09 0.58 -8.25
C ASP A 144 16.54 1.59 -9.30
N LEU A 145 16.05 2.84 -9.24
CA LEU A 145 16.23 3.86 -10.27
C LEU A 145 15.80 3.35 -11.65
N ALA A 146 14.77 2.51 -11.70
CA ALA A 146 14.28 1.85 -12.88
C ALA A 146 12.75 1.77 -12.86
N PRO A 147 12.08 1.86 -14.02
CA PRO A 147 10.64 1.64 -14.13
C PRO A 147 10.31 0.16 -13.98
N LEU A 148 9.03 -0.16 -13.75
CA LEU A 148 8.57 -1.55 -13.61
C LEU A 148 8.80 -2.39 -14.87
N ASP A 149 8.74 -1.79 -16.05
CA ASP A 149 8.95 -2.46 -17.34
C ASP A 149 10.43 -2.61 -17.76
N ASP A 150 11.36 -2.39 -16.85
CA ASP A 150 12.76 -2.76 -17.07
C ASP A 150 12.87 -4.31 -17.13
N LYS A 151 13.28 -4.83 -18.28
CA LYS A 151 13.32 -6.29 -18.54
C LYS A 151 14.22 -7.09 -17.59
N ARG A 152 15.14 -6.43 -16.90
CA ARG A 152 15.95 -7.07 -15.85
C ARG A 152 15.09 -7.53 -14.66
N MET A 153 13.87 -6.99 -14.50
CA MET A 153 12.90 -7.41 -13.51
C MET A 153 12.15 -8.71 -13.87
N TRP A 154 12.16 -9.15 -15.13
CA TRP A 154 11.36 -10.30 -15.60
C TRP A 154 11.54 -11.57 -14.76
N PRO A 155 12.75 -11.99 -14.39
CA PRO A 155 12.93 -13.18 -13.53
C PRO A 155 12.25 -13.03 -12.15
N PHE A 156 12.16 -11.80 -11.62
CA PHE A 156 11.47 -11.54 -10.37
C PHE A 156 9.94 -11.67 -10.53
N TYR A 157 9.39 -11.21 -11.65
CA TYR A 157 7.96 -11.36 -11.95
C TYR A 157 7.56 -12.81 -12.22
N GLU A 158 8.42 -13.57 -12.91
CA GLU A 158 8.25 -15.01 -13.07
C GLU A 158 8.15 -15.72 -11.71
N LYS A 159 9.06 -15.41 -10.79
CA LYS A 159 9.04 -15.98 -9.43
C LYS A 159 7.80 -15.54 -8.64
N ALA A 160 7.36 -14.30 -8.75
CA ALA A 160 6.13 -13.85 -8.10
C ALA A 160 4.89 -14.58 -8.62
N CYS A 161 4.82 -14.89 -9.93
CA CYS A 161 3.78 -15.74 -10.52
C CYS A 161 3.86 -17.17 -9.99
N GLU A 162 5.06 -17.76 -9.95
CA GLU A 162 5.29 -19.13 -9.43
C GLU A 162 4.82 -19.27 -7.97
N LEU A 163 5.12 -18.28 -7.13
CA LEU A 163 4.73 -18.24 -5.73
C LEU A 163 3.25 -17.83 -5.53
N ASP A 164 2.59 -17.42 -6.61
CA ASP A 164 1.21 -16.87 -6.59
C ASP A 164 1.03 -15.76 -5.55
N ILE A 165 2.07 -14.91 -5.37
CA ILE A 165 2.07 -13.77 -4.45
C ILE A 165 1.74 -12.48 -5.20
N PRO A 166 0.70 -11.71 -4.78
CA PRO A 166 0.43 -10.41 -5.37
C PRO A 166 1.57 -9.42 -5.07
N LEU A 167 1.99 -8.70 -6.11
CA LEU A 167 2.89 -7.57 -5.95
C LEU A 167 2.09 -6.30 -5.64
N THR A 168 2.62 -5.47 -4.78
CA THR A 168 2.13 -4.12 -4.53
C THR A 168 3.15 -3.13 -5.07
N VAL A 169 2.69 -2.10 -5.76
CA VAL A 169 3.58 -1.14 -6.42
C VAL A 169 3.16 0.29 -6.10
N HIS A 170 4.13 1.16 -5.89
CA HIS A 170 3.86 2.58 -5.78
C HIS A 170 3.47 3.12 -7.16
N THR A 171 2.40 3.87 -7.28
CA THR A 171 1.99 4.51 -8.54
C THR A 171 1.66 5.98 -8.35
N GLY A 172 1.95 6.77 -9.38
CA GLY A 172 1.71 8.21 -9.37
C GLY A 172 2.86 9.00 -8.72
N MET A 173 2.54 10.08 -8.06
CA MET A 173 3.55 10.98 -7.47
C MET A 173 4.25 10.33 -6.29
N SER A 174 5.56 10.18 -6.39
CA SER A 174 6.40 9.86 -5.23
C SER A 174 6.90 11.15 -4.58
N TYR A 175 6.73 11.25 -3.26
CA TYR A 175 7.21 12.40 -2.48
C TYR A 175 8.57 12.16 -1.85
N VAL A 176 9.20 11.05 -2.20
CA VAL A 176 10.54 10.72 -1.71
C VAL A 176 11.57 11.44 -2.56
N CYS A 177 12.24 12.42 -1.97
CA CYS A 177 13.35 13.13 -2.60
C CYS A 177 14.68 12.45 -2.22
N PRO A 178 15.68 12.44 -3.11
CA PRO A 178 15.78 13.15 -4.40
C PRO A 178 15.30 12.36 -5.62
N GLN A 179 14.51 11.31 -5.45
CA GLN A 179 14.14 10.41 -6.54
C GLN A 179 13.12 11.03 -7.52
N PRO A 180 13.30 10.85 -8.84
CA PRO A 180 12.34 11.33 -9.82
C PRO A 180 11.09 10.47 -9.88
N SER A 181 9.91 11.11 -9.94
CA SER A 181 8.61 10.42 -9.93
C SER A 181 8.25 9.69 -11.22
N TYR A 182 8.99 9.88 -12.33
CA TYR A 182 8.65 9.22 -13.59
C TYR A 182 8.78 7.68 -13.54
N HIS A 183 9.57 7.15 -12.60
CA HIS A 183 9.68 5.70 -12.41
C HIS A 183 8.38 5.07 -11.88
N THR A 184 7.51 5.87 -11.25
CA THR A 184 6.25 5.43 -10.67
C THR A 184 5.04 5.75 -11.56
N HIS A 185 5.27 6.15 -12.81
CA HIS A 185 4.22 6.41 -13.77
C HIS A 185 3.46 5.11 -14.11
N PRO A 186 2.11 5.11 -14.10
CA PRO A 186 1.33 3.88 -14.23
C PRO A 186 1.43 3.19 -15.60
N ASP A 187 1.78 3.89 -16.69
CA ASP A 187 1.89 3.30 -18.03
C ASP A 187 2.91 2.16 -18.13
N THR A 188 3.94 2.15 -17.25
CA THR A 188 4.90 1.05 -17.19
C THR A 188 4.26 -0.29 -16.81
N LEU A 189 3.07 -0.26 -16.16
CA LEU A 189 2.30 -1.46 -15.83
C LEU A 189 1.74 -2.16 -17.06
N ASP A 190 1.45 -1.40 -18.14
CA ASP A 190 0.86 -1.97 -19.35
C ASP A 190 1.78 -3.05 -19.95
N ARG A 191 3.07 -2.74 -20.08
CA ARG A 191 4.04 -3.69 -20.64
C ARG A 191 4.24 -4.90 -19.73
N VAL A 192 4.33 -4.70 -18.43
CA VAL A 192 4.51 -5.80 -17.46
C VAL A 192 3.35 -6.77 -17.52
N LEU A 193 2.11 -6.27 -17.53
CA LEU A 193 0.91 -7.11 -17.52
C LEU A 193 0.57 -7.74 -18.88
N LEU A 194 1.14 -7.22 -19.98
CA LEU A 194 1.10 -7.90 -21.27
C LEU A 194 2.03 -9.11 -21.30
N ASP A 195 3.23 -8.99 -20.72
CA ASP A 195 4.22 -10.07 -20.69
C ASP A 195 3.92 -11.09 -19.57
N PHE A 196 3.26 -10.66 -18.47
CA PHE A 196 2.87 -11.49 -17.31
C PHE A 196 1.38 -11.35 -16.98
N PRO A 197 0.47 -11.89 -17.81
CA PRO A 197 -0.97 -11.72 -17.63
C PRO A 197 -1.51 -12.34 -16.33
N ASP A 198 -0.82 -13.30 -15.76
CA ASP A 198 -1.18 -13.97 -14.51
C ASP A 198 -0.64 -13.25 -13.25
N LEU A 199 0.26 -12.28 -13.42
CA LEU A 199 0.82 -11.51 -12.32
C LEU A 199 -0.25 -10.61 -11.71
N LYS A 200 -0.50 -10.77 -10.43
CA LYS A 200 -1.42 -9.91 -9.68
C LYS A 200 -0.67 -8.67 -9.19
N ILE A 201 -1.13 -7.50 -9.57
CA ILE A 201 -0.53 -6.23 -9.11
C ILE A 201 -1.60 -5.37 -8.45
N ILE A 202 -1.29 -4.88 -7.25
CA ILE A 202 -2.07 -3.86 -6.53
C ILE A 202 -1.32 -2.53 -6.67
N ALA A 203 -1.89 -1.62 -7.44
CA ALA A 203 -1.35 -0.28 -7.65
C ALA A 203 -1.80 0.65 -6.53
N TYR A 204 -0.86 1.17 -5.74
CA TYR A 204 -1.13 2.02 -4.60
C TYR A 204 -1.43 3.47 -5.01
N HIS A 205 -2.11 4.20 -4.12
CA HIS A 205 -2.42 5.64 -4.21
C HIS A 205 -3.31 6.04 -5.40
N MET A 206 -4.08 5.08 -5.98
CA MET A 206 -4.92 5.33 -7.16
C MET A 206 -4.17 6.01 -8.32
N GLY A 207 -2.84 5.86 -8.37
CA GLY A 207 -2.00 6.47 -9.41
C GLY A 207 -1.94 7.99 -9.42
N TRP A 208 -2.39 8.67 -8.37
CA TRP A 208 -2.48 10.13 -8.39
C TRP A 208 -1.14 10.81 -8.76
N PRO A 209 -1.11 11.80 -9.69
CA PRO A 209 -2.24 12.47 -10.35
C PRO A 209 -2.77 11.76 -11.63
N HIS A 210 -2.26 10.61 -12.02
CA HIS A 210 -2.60 9.83 -13.22
C HIS A 210 -3.73 8.83 -12.97
N THR A 211 -4.72 9.20 -12.16
CA THR A 211 -5.76 8.27 -11.67
C THR A 211 -6.61 7.67 -12.79
N GLU A 212 -7.04 8.47 -13.76
CA GLU A 212 -7.88 7.99 -14.88
C GLU A 212 -7.10 7.05 -15.80
N GLU A 213 -5.82 7.33 -16.01
CA GLU A 213 -4.93 6.46 -16.79
C GLU A 213 -4.77 5.09 -16.11
N LEU A 214 -4.51 5.08 -14.80
CA LEU A 214 -4.42 3.84 -14.03
C LEU A 214 -5.75 3.06 -14.04
N ILE A 215 -6.89 3.74 -13.93
CA ILE A 215 -8.21 3.11 -14.04
C ILE A 215 -8.38 2.47 -15.41
N GLY A 216 -8.00 3.18 -16.48
CA GLY A 216 -8.05 2.64 -17.85
C GLY A 216 -7.19 1.37 -17.99
N LEU A 217 -5.99 1.36 -17.44
CA LEU A 217 -5.13 0.17 -17.41
C LEU A 217 -5.75 -0.97 -16.59
N ALA A 218 -6.37 -0.67 -15.45
CA ALA A 218 -7.05 -1.68 -14.63
C ALA A 218 -8.29 -2.25 -15.35
N GLY A 219 -8.96 -1.47 -16.18
CA GLY A 219 -10.01 -1.95 -17.07
C GLY A 219 -9.50 -2.88 -18.17
N LYS A 220 -8.30 -2.63 -18.68
CA LYS A 220 -7.64 -3.45 -19.71
C LYS A 220 -7.08 -4.76 -19.16
N HIS A 221 -6.47 -4.74 -17.98
CA HIS A 221 -5.76 -5.88 -17.39
C HIS A 221 -6.52 -6.51 -16.23
N GLN A 222 -6.87 -7.80 -16.36
CA GLN A 222 -7.67 -8.51 -15.39
C GLN A 222 -7.06 -8.52 -13.98
N ASN A 223 -5.74 -8.65 -13.87
CA ASN A 223 -4.99 -8.80 -12.63
C ASN A 223 -4.34 -7.51 -12.11
N LEU A 224 -4.80 -6.33 -12.58
CA LEU A 224 -4.45 -5.04 -12.02
C LEU A 224 -5.55 -4.55 -11.07
N TYR A 225 -5.17 -4.33 -9.82
CA TYR A 225 -6.04 -3.89 -8.72
C TYR A 225 -5.66 -2.49 -8.27
N LEU A 226 -6.64 -1.74 -7.77
CA LEU A 226 -6.50 -0.34 -7.37
C LEU A 226 -6.56 -0.23 -5.84
N SER A 227 -5.56 0.39 -5.23
CA SER A 227 -5.60 0.68 -3.79
C SER A 227 -5.73 2.17 -3.52
N MET A 228 -6.62 2.50 -2.60
CA MET A 228 -6.81 3.86 -2.11
C MET A 228 -5.82 4.25 -1.01
N SER A 229 -4.80 3.42 -0.72
CA SER A 229 -3.83 3.71 0.35
C SER A 229 -3.24 5.13 0.22
N GLY A 230 -3.00 5.78 1.33
CA GLY A 230 -2.52 7.16 1.40
C GLY A 230 -3.51 8.19 0.87
N ILE A 231 -3.90 8.08 -0.40
CA ILE A 231 -4.76 9.05 -1.08
C ILE A 231 -6.16 9.16 -0.45
N VAL A 232 -6.63 8.12 0.22
CA VAL A 232 -7.92 8.12 0.92
C VAL A 232 -7.99 9.21 1.99
N GLY A 233 -6.88 9.53 2.65
CA GLY A 233 -6.81 10.63 3.61
C GLY A 233 -7.10 12.00 2.98
N TRP A 234 -6.69 12.19 1.72
CA TRP A 234 -7.02 13.38 0.96
C TRP A 234 -8.46 13.40 0.47
N TYR A 235 -8.98 12.25 0.02
CA TYR A 235 -10.37 12.13 -0.41
C TYR A 235 -11.35 12.52 0.69
N GLN A 236 -11.08 12.18 1.94
CA GLN A 236 -11.92 12.62 3.07
C GLN A 236 -12.01 14.12 3.22
N ARG A 237 -10.96 14.86 2.88
CA ARG A 237 -10.91 16.33 2.96
C ARG A 237 -11.44 17.00 1.70
N SER A 238 -11.45 16.26 0.60
CA SER A 238 -11.96 16.68 -0.71
C SER A 238 -12.88 15.60 -1.25
N PRO A 239 -14.04 15.35 -0.61
CA PRO A 239 -14.84 14.13 -0.86
C PRO A 239 -15.28 14.00 -2.31
N TYR A 240 -15.56 15.08 -3.03
CA TYR A 240 -15.90 15.04 -4.44
C TYR A 240 -14.77 14.46 -5.31
N ARG A 241 -13.50 14.71 -4.96
CA ARG A 241 -12.38 14.07 -5.65
C ARG A 241 -12.36 12.56 -5.43
N GLY A 242 -12.65 12.13 -4.22
CA GLY A 242 -12.79 10.71 -3.89
C GLY A 242 -13.97 10.07 -4.61
N TYR A 243 -15.12 10.73 -4.62
CA TYR A 243 -16.30 10.24 -5.33
C TYR A 243 -16.06 10.13 -6.84
N HIS A 244 -15.40 11.12 -7.47
CA HIS A 244 -15.03 11.05 -8.88
C HIS A 244 -14.06 9.89 -9.16
N ALA A 245 -13.00 9.72 -8.37
CA ALA A 245 -12.05 8.64 -8.57
C ALA A 245 -12.71 7.25 -8.42
N ILE A 246 -13.51 7.06 -7.37
CA ILE A 246 -14.20 5.79 -7.10
C ILE A 246 -15.32 5.56 -8.13
N GLY A 247 -16.10 6.61 -8.45
CA GLY A 247 -17.15 6.53 -9.45
C GLY A 247 -16.64 6.16 -10.83
N THR A 248 -15.56 6.82 -11.27
CA THR A 248 -14.87 6.46 -12.53
C THR A 248 -14.35 5.02 -12.47
N ALA A 249 -13.70 4.62 -11.36
CA ALA A 249 -13.22 3.25 -11.22
C ALA A 249 -14.37 2.24 -11.36
N LEU A 250 -15.51 2.46 -10.68
CA LEU A 250 -16.67 1.57 -10.72
C LEU A 250 -17.39 1.53 -12.10
N GLN A 251 -17.14 2.49 -12.99
CA GLN A 251 -17.61 2.44 -14.37
C GLN A 251 -16.73 1.57 -15.28
N TRP A 252 -15.44 1.46 -14.95
CA TRP A 252 -14.45 0.83 -15.83
C TRP A 252 -13.94 -0.52 -15.35
N VAL A 253 -14.01 -0.77 -14.04
CA VAL A 253 -13.48 -2.00 -13.45
C VAL A 253 -14.50 -2.65 -12.51
N GLU A 254 -14.38 -3.96 -12.37
CA GLU A 254 -15.18 -4.70 -11.39
C GLU A 254 -14.92 -4.17 -9.96
N PRO A 255 -15.96 -3.99 -9.14
CA PRO A 255 -15.80 -3.52 -7.76
C PRO A 255 -14.83 -4.37 -6.92
N THR A 256 -14.65 -5.61 -7.31
CA THR A 256 -13.74 -6.57 -6.70
C THR A 256 -12.26 -6.21 -6.86
N LYS A 257 -11.95 -5.23 -7.68
CA LYS A 257 -10.58 -4.77 -7.95
C LYS A 257 -10.13 -3.60 -7.08
N ILE A 258 -11.02 -3.05 -6.25
CA ILE A 258 -10.68 -1.90 -5.40
C ILE A 258 -10.42 -2.40 -3.97
N VAL A 259 -9.28 -2.02 -3.40
CA VAL A 259 -8.88 -2.39 -2.03
C VAL A 259 -8.55 -1.16 -1.20
N LEU A 260 -8.62 -1.31 0.12
CA LEU A 260 -8.26 -0.27 1.08
C LEU A 260 -6.86 -0.49 1.61
N GLY A 261 -6.10 0.60 1.74
CA GLY A 261 -4.80 0.61 2.39
C GLY A 261 -4.67 1.80 3.32
N LEU A 262 -3.69 1.76 4.21
CA LEU A 262 -3.48 2.80 5.21
C LEU A 262 -2.39 3.80 4.81
N ASP A 263 -1.23 3.30 4.33
CA ASP A 263 -0.01 4.07 4.20
C ASP A 263 0.51 4.56 5.57
N VAL A 264 1.15 5.71 5.66
CA VAL A 264 1.89 6.12 6.85
C VAL A 264 1.05 6.68 8.00
N PRO A 265 -0.15 7.26 7.88
CA PRO A 265 -0.74 7.85 9.07
C PRO A 265 -1.55 6.85 9.91
N ILE A 266 -0.87 6.02 10.70
CA ILE A 266 -1.51 5.09 11.67
C ILE A 266 -2.61 5.76 12.52
N PRO A 267 -2.44 7.00 13.05
CA PRO A 267 -3.50 7.67 13.82
C PRO A 267 -4.79 7.94 13.06
N GLU A 268 -4.73 7.94 11.73
CA GLU A 268 -5.89 8.19 10.87
C GLU A 268 -6.73 6.94 10.59
N THR A 269 -6.31 5.77 11.05
CA THR A 269 -6.94 4.47 10.74
C THR A 269 -8.45 4.50 10.92
N LYS A 270 -8.93 4.95 12.10
CA LYS A 270 -10.36 4.99 12.38
C LYS A 270 -11.11 5.91 11.41
N ARG A 271 -10.59 7.07 11.13
CA ARG A 271 -11.22 8.04 10.24
C ARG A 271 -11.29 7.51 8.80
N ILE A 272 -10.24 6.83 8.34
CA ILE A 272 -10.18 6.21 7.02
C ILE A 272 -11.24 5.10 6.90
N VAL A 273 -11.27 4.19 7.86
CA VAL A 273 -12.20 3.06 7.86
C VAL A 273 -13.65 3.53 7.96
N ASP A 274 -13.94 4.48 8.87
CA ASP A 274 -15.29 5.03 9.03
C ASP A 274 -15.76 5.77 7.77
N TRP A 275 -14.87 6.45 7.05
CA TRP A 275 -15.22 7.10 5.79
C TRP A 275 -15.66 6.06 4.75
N VAL A 276 -14.92 4.96 4.59
CA VAL A 276 -15.28 3.90 3.63
C VAL A 276 -16.56 3.18 4.07
N ARG A 277 -16.76 2.90 5.36
CA ARG A 277 -18.01 2.31 5.89
C ARG A 277 -19.24 3.13 5.55
N ASN A 278 -19.10 4.44 5.51
CA ASN A 278 -20.21 5.37 5.22
C ASN A 278 -20.21 5.89 3.78
N LEU A 279 -19.36 5.33 2.93
CA LEU A 279 -19.20 5.79 1.55
C LEU A 279 -20.49 5.57 0.75
N LYS A 280 -21.02 6.66 0.20
CA LYS A 280 -22.19 6.66 -0.68
C LYS A 280 -21.90 7.57 -1.85
N MET A 281 -22.30 7.16 -3.04
CA MET A 281 -22.22 8.03 -4.22
C MET A 281 -23.32 9.09 -4.11
N PRO A 282 -23.00 10.39 -4.13
CA PRO A 282 -24.01 11.44 -4.15
C PRO A 282 -24.94 11.31 -5.36
N GLU A 283 -26.26 11.52 -5.17
CA GLU A 283 -27.26 11.45 -6.25
C GLU A 283 -26.90 12.39 -7.41
N GLU A 284 -26.45 13.60 -7.11
CA GLU A 284 -25.97 14.56 -8.11
C GLU A 284 -24.87 13.97 -9.03
N LEU A 285 -23.96 13.15 -8.50
CA LEU A 285 -22.91 12.54 -9.30
C LEU A 285 -23.41 11.32 -10.08
N GLN A 286 -24.39 10.60 -9.53
CA GLN A 286 -25.05 9.53 -10.26
C GLN A 286 -25.81 10.09 -11.48
N GLU A 287 -26.56 11.17 -11.29
CA GLU A 287 -27.34 11.81 -12.36
C GLU A 287 -26.45 12.46 -13.43
N ASN A 288 -25.42 13.20 -13.03
CA ASN A 288 -24.62 14.00 -13.97
C ASN A 288 -23.48 13.22 -14.64
N TYR A 289 -22.95 12.17 -13.99
CA TYR A 289 -21.80 11.40 -14.50
C TYR A 289 -22.12 9.93 -14.76
N GLY A 290 -23.32 9.46 -14.39
CA GLY A 290 -23.70 8.07 -14.53
C GLY A 290 -22.93 7.14 -13.60
N TYR A 291 -22.39 7.66 -12.48
CA TYR A 291 -21.68 6.83 -11.53
C TYR A 291 -22.62 5.83 -10.84
N PRO A 292 -22.21 4.58 -10.64
CA PRO A 292 -23.06 3.60 -10.00
C PRO A 292 -23.24 3.90 -8.50
N GLU A 293 -24.31 3.39 -7.93
CA GLU A 293 -24.51 3.36 -6.49
C GLU A 293 -23.41 2.54 -5.81
N ILE A 294 -22.94 2.99 -4.66
CA ILE A 294 -22.01 2.23 -3.81
C ILE A 294 -22.83 1.39 -2.82
N THR A 295 -23.08 0.14 -3.18
CA THR A 295 -23.87 -0.81 -2.38
C THR A 295 -23.10 -1.28 -1.15
N ASP A 296 -23.79 -1.95 -0.23
CA ASP A 296 -23.16 -2.59 0.94
C ASP A 296 -22.13 -3.64 0.54
N GLU A 297 -22.37 -4.37 -0.54
CA GLU A 297 -21.43 -5.37 -1.08
C GLU A 297 -20.16 -4.72 -1.60
N ILE A 298 -20.28 -3.59 -2.32
CA ILE A 298 -19.12 -2.83 -2.80
C ILE A 298 -18.31 -2.31 -1.62
N ARG A 299 -18.95 -1.75 -0.60
CA ARG A 299 -18.28 -1.28 0.62
C ARG A 299 -17.56 -2.40 1.35
N ALA A 300 -18.24 -3.54 1.57
CA ALA A 300 -17.63 -4.71 2.22
C ALA A 300 -16.45 -5.25 1.40
N GLY A 301 -16.58 -5.25 0.07
CA GLY A 301 -15.48 -5.59 -0.84
C GLY A 301 -14.25 -4.70 -0.61
N ILE A 302 -14.44 -3.39 -0.66
CA ILE A 302 -13.37 -2.38 -0.50
C ILE A 302 -12.77 -2.43 0.91
N LEU A 303 -13.61 -2.58 1.95
CA LEU A 303 -13.15 -2.63 3.35
C LEU A 303 -12.21 -3.80 3.62
N GLY A 304 -12.39 -4.97 2.96
CA GLY A 304 -11.50 -6.07 3.25
C GLY A 304 -11.72 -7.35 2.44
N LEU A 305 -12.92 -7.65 1.95
CA LEU A 305 -13.18 -8.93 1.29
C LEU A 305 -12.38 -9.09 -0.01
N ASN A 306 -12.14 -8.00 -0.76
CA ASN A 306 -11.34 -8.03 -1.97
C ASN A 306 -9.87 -8.35 -1.63
N LEU A 307 -9.32 -7.71 -0.59
CA LEU A 307 -7.96 -7.96 -0.15
C LEU A 307 -7.81 -9.38 0.42
N ALA A 308 -8.77 -9.85 1.22
CA ALA A 308 -8.78 -11.21 1.75
C ALA A 308 -8.72 -12.27 0.64
N ARG A 309 -9.50 -12.09 -0.44
CA ARG A 309 -9.46 -12.97 -1.60
C ARG A 309 -8.09 -12.97 -2.28
N LEU A 310 -7.49 -11.80 -2.50
CA LEU A 310 -6.18 -11.67 -3.13
C LEU A 310 -5.07 -12.32 -2.33
N THR A 311 -5.12 -12.18 -1.02
CA THR A 311 -4.09 -12.66 -0.08
C THR A 311 -4.40 -14.05 0.48
N LYS A 312 -5.51 -14.66 0.05
CA LYS A 312 -5.95 -16.00 0.48
C LYS A 312 -6.11 -16.12 2.00
N ILE A 313 -6.56 -15.06 2.67
CA ILE A 313 -6.93 -15.09 4.08
C ILE A 313 -8.43 -15.34 4.21
N GLU A 314 -8.81 -16.11 5.24
CA GLU A 314 -10.22 -16.28 5.59
C GLU A 314 -10.77 -14.98 6.18
N PRO A 315 -11.85 -14.39 5.63
CA PRO A 315 -12.44 -13.17 6.14
C PRO A 315 -13.25 -13.43 7.42
N LYS A 316 -12.55 -13.49 8.55
CA LYS A 316 -13.15 -13.74 9.86
C LYS A 316 -12.94 -12.54 10.78
N LYS A 317 -14.01 -12.12 11.47
CA LYS A 317 -13.87 -11.10 12.52
C LYS A 317 -12.86 -11.57 13.56
N ALA A 318 -11.93 -10.70 13.87
CA ALA A 318 -10.89 -10.98 14.85
C ALA A 318 -11.40 -10.77 16.28
N ASP A 319 -10.89 -11.55 17.21
CA ASP A 319 -11.07 -11.28 18.64
C ASP A 319 -10.28 -10.03 19.05
N SER A 320 -10.85 -9.24 19.95
CA SER A 320 -10.17 -8.02 20.40
C SER A 320 -8.92 -8.35 21.21
N VAL A 321 -7.87 -7.57 20.98
CA VAL A 321 -6.58 -7.68 21.66
C VAL A 321 -6.43 -6.55 22.67
N LYS A 322 -6.22 -6.87 23.96
CA LYS A 322 -5.85 -5.86 24.95
C LYS A 322 -4.40 -5.45 24.71
N VAL A 323 -4.18 -4.20 24.40
CA VAL A 323 -2.84 -3.62 24.21
C VAL A 323 -2.52 -2.81 25.46
N GLU A 324 -1.63 -3.35 26.30
CA GLU A 324 -1.14 -2.68 27.53
C GLU A 324 -0.10 -1.58 27.22
#